data_9710622c6dc64af5553afabe31206e78
#
_entry.id   9710622c6dc64af5553afabe31206e78
#
_cell.length_a   1.000
_cell.length_b   1.000
_cell.length_c   1.000
_cell.angle_alpha   90.00
_cell.angle_beta   90.00
_cell.angle_gamma   90.00
#
_symmetry.space_group_name_H-M   'P 1'
#
loop_
_entity.id
_entity.type
_entity.pdbx_description
1 polymer ?
#
loop_
_entity_poly.entity_id
_entity_poly.type
_entity_poly.pdbx_seq_one_letter_code
_entity_poly.pdbx_strand_id
1 'polypeptide(L)'
;MQKNADVERRQVRAGSAMMVLELTVNNHPGVMSHICGLFSRRAYNLEGIVCVPITNGETSRMWLQVNEEQKLDQVIKQVQKLPDVLGIVRHDAGHEIFTGLSAFV
;
A
#
# COMPACT_ATOMS: atom_id res chain seq x y z
N MET A 1 -0.95 18.99 -23.59
CA MET A 1 -2.32 19.22 -23.95
C MET A 1 -3.22 18.31 -23.15
N GLN A 2 -3.68 17.22 -23.75
CA GLN A 2 -4.53 16.30 -23.01
C GLN A 2 -3.86 15.78 -21.79
N LYS A 3 -2.57 15.55 -21.85
CA LYS A 3 -1.85 15.02 -20.71
C LYS A 3 -1.88 15.93 -19.52
N ASN A 4 -1.82 17.24 -19.76
CA ASN A 4 -1.88 18.19 -18.67
C ASN A 4 -3.24 18.17 -18.00
N ALA A 5 -4.30 18.05 -18.80
CA ALA A 5 -5.64 17.96 -18.25
C ALA A 5 -5.78 16.70 -17.41
N ASP A 6 -5.18 15.59 -17.84
CA ASP A 6 -5.24 14.36 -17.07
C ASP A 6 -4.52 14.50 -15.73
N VAL A 7 -3.39 15.16 -15.72
CA VAL A 7 -2.65 15.38 -14.49
C VAL A 7 -3.47 16.21 -13.51
N GLU A 8 -4.12 17.26 -14.01
CA GLU A 8 -4.94 18.10 -13.16
C GLU A 8 -6.12 17.33 -12.58
N ARG A 9 -6.74 16.47 -13.38
CA ARG A 9 -7.83 15.67 -12.89
C ARG A 9 -7.38 14.71 -11.81
N ARG A 10 -6.18 14.17 -11.91
CA ARG A 10 -5.64 13.30 -10.87
C ARG A 10 -5.43 14.06 -9.58
N GLN A 11 -5.00 15.31 -9.67
CA GLN A 11 -4.85 16.14 -8.50
C GLN A 11 -6.18 16.41 -7.82
N VAL A 12 -7.21 16.64 -8.62
CA VAL A 12 -8.56 16.82 -8.09
C VAL A 12 -8.99 15.55 -7.36
N ARG A 13 -8.70 14.39 -7.95
CA ARG A 13 -9.02 13.12 -7.30
C ARG A 13 -8.21 12.88 -6.02
N ALA A 14 -7.17 13.64 -5.82
CA ALA A 14 -6.42 13.51 -4.59
C ALA A 14 -7.25 13.85 -3.36
N GLY A 15 -8.40 14.47 -3.56
CA GLY A 15 -9.34 14.68 -2.47
C GLY A 15 -10.05 13.41 -2.03
N SER A 16 -10.03 12.34 -2.84
CA SER A 16 -10.61 11.08 -2.42
C SER A 16 -9.72 10.46 -1.36
N ALA A 17 -10.34 9.67 -0.48
CA ALA A 17 -9.65 9.11 0.66
C ALA A 17 -8.58 8.11 0.22
N MET A 18 -7.34 8.43 0.52
CA MET A 18 -6.21 7.53 0.35
C MET A 18 -5.78 7.04 1.71
N MET A 19 -5.55 5.77 1.81
CA MET A 19 -5.14 5.14 3.06
C MET A 19 -3.82 4.45 2.88
N VAL A 20 -3.14 4.22 3.98
CA VAL A 20 -1.90 3.47 3.95
C VAL A 20 -1.99 2.32 4.95
N LEU A 21 -1.63 1.13 4.49
CA LEU A 21 -1.49 -0.03 5.34
C LEU A 21 0.00 -0.24 5.58
N GLU A 22 0.37 -0.27 6.84
CA GLU A 22 1.77 -0.51 7.22
C GLU A 22 1.86 -1.93 7.74
N LEU A 23 2.56 -2.78 7.00
CA LEU A 23 2.70 -4.18 7.33
C LEU A 23 4.10 -4.47 7.83
N THR A 24 4.20 -5.31 8.84
CA THR A 24 5.47 -5.91 9.23
C THR A 24 5.41 -7.36 8.79
N VAL A 25 6.38 -7.78 8.00
CA VAL A 25 6.37 -9.10 7.38
C VAL A 25 7.73 -9.78 7.52
N ASN A 26 7.73 -11.10 7.43
CA ASN A 26 8.98 -11.85 7.32
C ASN A 26 9.67 -11.48 6.01
N ASN A 27 10.98 -11.27 6.06
CA ASN A 27 11.74 -10.87 4.89
C ASN A 27 12.33 -12.09 4.20
N HIS A 28 11.55 -12.68 3.29
CA HIS A 28 12.07 -13.78 2.47
C HIS A 28 11.46 -13.71 1.07
N PRO A 29 12.05 -14.44 0.12
CA PRO A 29 11.60 -14.35 -1.28
C PRO A 29 10.12 -14.66 -1.43
N GLY A 30 9.46 -13.88 -2.27
CA GLY A 30 8.07 -14.11 -2.60
C GLY A 30 7.04 -13.45 -1.70
N VAL A 31 7.45 -12.87 -0.56
CA VAL A 31 6.49 -12.25 0.36
C VAL A 31 5.76 -11.09 -0.32
N MET A 32 6.51 -10.20 -0.97
CA MET A 32 5.90 -9.05 -1.64
C MET A 32 4.96 -9.50 -2.75
N SER A 33 5.40 -10.46 -3.56
CA SER A 33 4.57 -11.01 -4.63
C SER A 33 3.28 -11.62 -4.09
N HIS A 34 3.39 -12.33 -2.98
CA HIS A 34 2.24 -12.98 -2.37
C HIS A 34 1.21 -11.96 -1.91
N ILE A 35 1.68 -10.91 -1.25
CA ILE A 35 0.79 -9.85 -0.76
C ILE A 35 0.17 -9.08 -1.91
N CYS A 36 0.98 -8.67 -2.88
CA CYS A 36 0.47 -7.95 -4.05
C CYS A 36 -0.52 -8.81 -4.84
N GLY A 37 -0.25 -10.09 -4.96
CA GLY A 37 -1.15 -11.03 -5.63
C GLY A 37 -2.50 -11.13 -4.94
N LEU A 38 -2.50 -11.06 -3.62
CA LEU A 38 -3.75 -11.12 -2.88
C LEU A 38 -4.65 -9.93 -3.21
N PHE A 39 -4.08 -8.72 -3.26
CA PHE A 39 -4.83 -7.53 -3.67
C PHE A 39 -5.31 -7.65 -5.10
N SER A 40 -4.43 -8.11 -5.99
CA SER A 40 -4.73 -8.26 -7.41
C SER A 40 -5.90 -9.21 -7.65
N ARG A 41 -5.90 -10.35 -6.97
CA ARG A 41 -6.95 -11.34 -7.14
C ARG A 41 -8.31 -10.82 -6.68
N ARG A 42 -8.32 -9.81 -5.85
CA ARG A 42 -9.57 -9.19 -5.38
C ARG A 42 -9.87 -7.90 -6.12
N ALA A 43 -9.18 -7.68 -7.23
CA ALA A 43 -9.35 -6.50 -8.05
C ALA A 43 -9.18 -5.21 -7.24
N TYR A 44 -8.26 -5.22 -6.28
CA TYR A 44 -7.95 -4.06 -5.46
C TYR A 44 -6.63 -3.50 -5.92
N ASN A 45 -6.63 -2.26 -6.38
CA ASN A 45 -5.43 -1.64 -6.93
C ASN A 45 -4.56 -1.05 -5.82
N LEU A 46 -3.25 -1.32 -5.92
CA LEU A 46 -2.26 -0.69 -5.04
C LEU A 46 -1.73 0.55 -5.75
N GLU A 47 -1.93 1.71 -5.12
CA GLU A 47 -1.52 2.98 -5.71
C GLU A 47 -0.06 3.28 -5.46
N GLY A 48 0.50 2.74 -4.39
CA GLY A 48 1.91 2.90 -4.08
C GLY A 48 2.38 1.79 -3.17
N ILE A 49 3.65 1.43 -3.31
CA ILE A 49 4.27 0.38 -2.51
C ILE A 49 5.68 0.83 -2.13
N VAL A 50 5.98 0.76 -0.84
CA VAL A 50 7.35 0.92 -0.35
C VAL A 50 7.63 -0.27 0.55
N CYS A 51 8.74 -0.94 0.31
CA CYS A 51 9.12 -2.10 1.12
C CYS A 51 10.61 -2.02 1.43
N VAL A 52 10.95 -2.06 2.71
CA VAL A 52 12.34 -2.00 3.15
C VAL A 52 12.59 -2.99 4.27
N PRO A 53 13.79 -3.57 4.33
CA PRO A 53 14.13 -4.41 5.47
C PRO A 53 14.30 -3.56 6.72
N ILE A 54 13.94 -4.13 7.86
CA ILE A 54 14.09 -3.46 9.15
C ILE A 54 14.86 -4.35 10.10
N THR A 55 15.29 -3.76 11.21
CA THR A 55 16.06 -4.43 12.24
C THR A 55 17.33 -5.01 11.62
N ASN A 56 17.51 -6.31 11.66
CA ASN A 56 18.69 -6.98 11.12
C ASN A 56 18.42 -7.66 9.77
N GLY A 57 17.34 -7.27 9.10
CA GLY A 57 16.98 -7.82 7.80
C GLY A 57 16.09 -9.06 7.87
N GLU A 58 15.74 -9.52 9.07
CA GLU A 58 14.86 -10.69 9.19
C GLU A 58 13.42 -10.37 8.89
N THR A 59 13.05 -9.10 9.09
CA THR A 59 11.71 -8.62 8.77
C THR A 59 11.79 -7.42 7.84
N SER A 60 10.68 -7.14 7.19
CA SER A 60 10.55 -5.96 6.32
C SER A 60 9.31 -5.19 6.71
N ARG A 61 9.34 -3.90 6.41
CA ARG A 61 8.16 -3.06 6.55
C ARG A 61 7.66 -2.69 5.17
N MET A 62 6.37 -2.93 4.94
CA MET A 62 5.71 -2.58 3.69
C MET A 62 4.66 -1.54 3.96
N TRP A 63 4.69 -0.45 3.19
CA TRP A 63 3.62 0.54 3.20
C TRP A 63 2.89 0.42 1.88
N LEU A 64 1.58 0.18 1.96
CA LEU A 64 0.72 0.01 0.79
C LEU A 64 -0.27 1.16 0.77
N GLN A 65 -0.22 1.95 -0.30
CA GLN A 65 -1.15 3.06 -0.47
C GLN A 65 -2.33 2.58 -1.29
N VAL A 66 -3.53 2.74 -0.75
CA VAL A 66 -4.75 2.23 -1.36
C VAL A 66 -5.86 3.26 -1.24
N ASN A 67 -6.85 3.15 -2.11
CA ASN A 67 -8.08 3.91 -1.95
C ASN A 67 -8.99 3.22 -0.95
N GLU A 68 -9.72 4.01 -0.18
CA GLU A 68 -10.70 3.44 0.72
C GLU A 68 -11.90 2.93 -0.10
N GLU A 69 -12.22 1.66 0.08
CA GLU A 69 -13.36 1.01 -0.57
C GLU A 69 -14.02 0.08 0.41
N GLN A 70 -15.26 -0.28 0.13
CA GLN A 70 -16.01 -1.15 1.03
C GLN A 70 -15.33 -2.49 1.25
N LYS A 71 -14.68 -3.01 0.23
CA LYS A 71 -14.03 -4.32 0.32
C LYS A 71 -12.69 -4.30 1.02
N LEU A 72 -12.20 -3.12 1.45
CA LEU A 72 -10.88 -3.02 2.07
C LEU A 72 -10.80 -3.84 3.35
N ASP A 73 -11.84 -3.81 4.18
CA ASP A 73 -11.82 -4.56 5.43
C ASP A 73 -11.65 -6.04 5.20
N GLN A 74 -12.28 -6.58 4.16
CA GLN A 74 -12.14 -7.99 3.83
C GLN A 74 -10.74 -8.32 3.34
N VAL A 75 -10.16 -7.43 2.54
CA VAL A 75 -8.79 -7.62 2.07
C VAL A 75 -7.83 -7.62 3.25
N ILE A 76 -8.01 -6.69 4.18
CA ILE A 76 -7.15 -6.63 5.37
C ILE A 76 -7.26 -7.94 6.16
N LYS A 77 -8.46 -8.47 6.33
CA LYS A 77 -8.63 -9.73 7.04
C LYS A 77 -7.88 -10.87 6.36
N GLN A 78 -7.89 -10.89 5.03
CA GLN A 78 -7.17 -11.92 4.30
C GLN A 78 -5.66 -11.75 4.44
N VAL A 79 -5.18 -10.52 4.40
CA VAL A 79 -3.75 -10.24 4.59
C VAL A 79 -3.31 -10.69 5.98
N GLN A 80 -4.11 -10.43 7.00
CA GLN A 80 -3.77 -10.83 8.36
C GLN A 80 -3.62 -12.34 8.53
N LYS A 81 -4.27 -13.12 7.67
CA LYS A 81 -4.19 -14.58 7.73
C LYS A 81 -2.92 -15.14 7.12
N LEU A 82 -2.17 -14.36 6.37
CA LEU A 82 -0.94 -14.84 5.76
C LEU A 82 0.11 -15.08 6.84
N PRO A 83 0.76 -16.25 6.83
CA PRO A 83 1.74 -16.58 7.88
C PRO A 83 2.89 -15.58 7.96
N ASP A 84 3.24 -14.96 6.84
CA ASP A 84 4.37 -14.04 6.81
C ASP A 84 4.03 -12.64 7.29
N VAL A 85 2.76 -12.35 7.53
CA VAL A 85 2.34 -11.04 8.02
C VAL A 85 2.30 -11.06 9.54
N LEU A 86 3.18 -10.27 10.14
CA LEU A 86 3.34 -10.23 11.59
C LEU A 86 2.50 -9.14 12.24
N GLY A 87 2.15 -8.11 11.48
CA GLY A 87 1.33 -7.03 12.00
C GLY A 87 0.87 -6.10 10.90
N ILE A 88 -0.22 -5.39 11.17
CA ILE A 88 -0.77 -4.39 10.26
C ILE A 88 -1.19 -3.18 11.09
N VAL A 89 -0.79 -1.99 10.60
CA VAL A 89 -1.28 -0.72 11.14
C VAL A 89 -1.98 0.01 10.01
N ARG A 90 -3.16 0.52 10.29
CA ARG A 90 -3.97 1.23 9.30
C ARG A 90 -3.85 2.73 9.56
N HIS A 91 -3.45 3.46 8.51
CA HIS A 91 -3.33 4.92 8.56
C HIS A 91 -4.41 5.51 7.67
N ASP A 92 -5.40 6.15 8.29
CA ASP A 92 -6.62 6.56 7.58
C ASP A 92 -6.45 7.85 6.77
N ALA A 93 -5.42 8.62 7.06
CA ALA A 93 -5.22 9.90 6.40
C ALA A 93 -3.98 9.94 5.51
N GLY A 94 -3.49 8.78 5.11
CA GLY A 94 -2.25 8.69 4.37
C GLY A 94 -1.05 8.63 5.31
N HIS A 95 0.13 8.75 4.73
CA HIS A 95 1.36 8.61 5.51
C HIS A 95 2.47 9.41 4.84
N GLU A 96 3.32 10.02 5.64
CA GLU A 96 4.41 10.86 5.15
C GLU A 96 5.41 10.10 4.28
N ILE A 97 5.47 8.77 4.41
CA ILE A 97 6.34 7.98 3.55
C ILE A 97 6.01 8.19 2.08
N PHE A 98 4.74 8.45 1.76
CA PHE A 98 4.32 8.68 0.38
C PHE A 98 4.34 10.16 0.01
N THR A 99 4.05 11.06 0.93
CA THR A 99 4.09 12.49 0.61
C THR A 99 5.52 12.93 0.30
N GLY A 100 6.51 12.32 0.95
CA GLY A 100 7.90 12.62 0.67
C GLY A 100 8.33 12.23 -0.74
N LEU A 101 7.65 11.27 -1.34
CA LEU A 101 7.99 10.81 -2.69
C LEU A 101 7.62 11.82 -3.77
N SER A 102 6.75 12.76 -3.47
CA SER A 102 6.35 13.76 -4.47
C SER A 102 7.54 14.58 -4.97
N ALA A 103 8.61 14.64 -4.20
CA ALA A 103 9.82 15.34 -4.63
C ALA A 103 10.54 14.61 -5.79
N PHE A 104 10.19 13.36 -6.04
CA PHE A 104 10.89 12.53 -7.02
C PHE A 104 10.03 12.19 -8.24
N VAL A 105 8.79 12.62 -8.25
CA VAL A 105 7.87 12.26 -9.35
C VAL A 105 7.23 13.49 -10.00
#